data_b637931f4ec8c9892b7cbefb5981bcf6
#
_entry.id   b637931f4ec8c9892b7cbefb5981bcf6
#
_cell.length_a   1.000
_cell.length_b   1.000
_cell.length_c   1.000
_cell.angle_alpha   90.00
_cell.angle_beta   90.00
_cell.angle_gamma   90.00
#
_symmetry.space_group_name_H-M   'P 1'
#
loop_
_entity.id
_entity.type
_entity.pdbx_description
1 polymer ?
#
loop_
_entity_poly.entity_id
_entity_poly.type
_entity_poly.pdbx_seq_one_letter_code
_entity_poly.pdbx_strand_id
1 'polypeptide(L)'
;MEQNNMLAMILAGGRGTRLLDLTKKNAKPAVYFGGKYRIIDFPLSNCANSGIKVVGVLTQYESVMLNAYAGAGQRWGLDTRGSGVYVLPPREKDGTKFDVYQGTADAITQNIDFIDTFDPEHVLILSGDHIYKMDYANMLSLHKESGAACTIAVLPVPMKEASRFGIMNTDEEGRIVEFEEKPEHPKSNLASMGIYIFNWKDLRKELIADMNVEGSHHDFGKDIIPSFLNQGKKLQAYKFEGYWKDVGTIDSLWEANMDLLTKSNELNLDDPEWKIYTEDIPTLPHYVSPTGSVKNCYINQGAIIKGNVEGSVLLHNVTVDKDAVVEQAVLMPGVSVGEGAKVYRAIVADGVKIDPGAVVGSPDSEEIALISKRVKKGE
;
A
#
# COMPACT_ATOMS: atom_id res chain seq x y z
N MET A 1 1.46 1.62 30.05
CA MET A 1 1.93 1.83 28.69
C MET A 1 2.21 3.33 28.54
N GLU A 2 3.44 3.72 28.30
CA GLU A 2 3.74 5.09 27.95
C GLU A 2 2.92 5.48 26.74
N GLN A 3 2.32 6.65 26.79
CA GLN A 3 1.47 7.14 25.70
C GLN A 3 2.39 7.40 24.50
N ASN A 4 2.16 6.64 23.42
CA ASN A 4 2.94 6.77 22.19
C ASN A 4 2.66 8.14 21.59
N ASN A 5 3.55 9.13 21.83
CA ASN A 5 3.37 10.52 21.35
C ASN A 5 3.84 10.64 19.89
N MET A 6 3.34 9.73 19.06
CA MET A 6 3.63 9.66 17.63
C MET A 6 2.35 9.75 16.81
N LEU A 7 2.35 10.63 15.80
CA LEU A 7 1.29 10.80 14.81
C LEU A 7 1.75 10.19 13.48
N ALA A 8 0.87 9.50 12.76
CA ALA A 8 1.18 8.96 11.45
C ALA A 8 0.61 9.82 10.31
N MET A 9 1.38 9.93 9.22
CA MET A 9 0.97 10.56 7.97
C MET A 9 1.17 9.58 6.82
N ILE A 10 0.07 9.17 6.18
CA ILE A 10 0.07 8.19 5.08
C ILE A 10 -0.02 8.94 3.75
N LEU A 11 1.02 8.81 2.93
CA LEU A 11 1.10 9.38 1.58
C LEU A 11 0.26 8.52 0.61
N ALA A 12 -0.92 8.99 0.25
CA ALA A 12 -1.91 8.28 -0.55
C ALA A 12 -2.32 9.03 -1.84
N GLY A 13 -1.54 10.03 -2.24
CA GLY A 13 -1.87 10.97 -3.33
C GLY A 13 -1.34 10.61 -4.72
N GLY A 14 -0.57 9.53 -4.86
CA GLY A 14 0.06 9.14 -6.12
C GLY A 14 -0.95 8.70 -7.20
N ARG A 15 -0.67 9.03 -8.48
CA ARG A 15 -1.55 8.69 -9.62
C ARG A 15 -1.67 7.19 -9.90
N GLY A 16 -0.68 6.38 -9.51
CA GLY A 16 -0.71 4.92 -9.71
C GLY A 16 -0.76 4.47 -11.17
N THR A 17 -0.23 5.26 -12.11
CA THR A 17 -0.36 5.06 -13.56
C THR A 17 0.08 3.69 -14.06
N ARG A 18 1.00 3.03 -13.34
CA ARG A 18 1.51 1.69 -13.68
C ARG A 18 0.50 0.56 -13.40
N LEU A 19 -0.57 0.84 -12.65
CA LEU A 19 -1.71 -0.07 -12.46
C LEU A 19 -2.82 0.14 -13.52
N LEU A 20 -2.55 0.96 -14.52
CA LEU A 20 -3.37 1.16 -15.71
C LEU A 20 -4.85 1.45 -15.36
N ASP A 21 -5.77 0.63 -15.88
CA ASP A 21 -7.20 0.82 -15.73
C ASP A 21 -7.72 0.64 -14.29
N LEU A 22 -6.99 -0.06 -13.42
CA LEU A 22 -7.37 -0.24 -12.01
C LEU A 22 -7.35 1.09 -11.23
N THR A 23 -6.55 2.06 -11.69
CA THR A 23 -6.41 3.37 -11.03
C THR A 23 -7.00 4.54 -11.81
N LYS A 24 -7.69 4.28 -12.93
CA LYS A 24 -8.36 5.35 -13.70
C LYS A 24 -9.49 6.06 -12.93
N LYS A 25 -10.15 5.35 -12.01
CA LYS A 25 -11.28 5.85 -11.22
C LYS A 25 -11.11 5.66 -9.72
N ASN A 26 -9.97 5.13 -9.30
CA ASN A 26 -9.67 4.83 -7.91
C ASN A 26 -8.23 5.21 -7.61
N ALA A 27 -7.98 5.82 -6.46
CA ALA A 27 -6.62 5.99 -5.96
C ALA A 27 -5.95 4.62 -5.74
N LYS A 28 -4.63 4.51 -6.01
CA LYS A 28 -3.88 3.25 -5.85
C LYS A 28 -4.10 2.58 -4.48
N PRO A 29 -4.11 3.30 -3.34
CA PRO A 29 -4.36 2.69 -2.03
C PRO A 29 -5.74 2.05 -1.86
N ALA A 30 -6.71 2.41 -2.70
CA ALA A 30 -8.06 1.83 -2.69
C ALA A 30 -8.19 0.55 -3.53
N VAL A 31 -7.16 0.14 -4.25
CA VAL A 31 -7.15 -1.10 -5.05
C VAL A 31 -7.26 -2.31 -4.13
N TYR A 32 -8.02 -3.31 -4.56
CA TYR A 32 -8.24 -4.55 -3.81
C TYR A 32 -7.03 -5.49 -3.85
N PHE A 33 -6.87 -6.24 -2.74
CA PHE A 33 -5.81 -7.22 -2.55
C PHE A 33 -6.29 -8.38 -1.66
N GLY A 34 -5.72 -9.57 -1.86
CA GLY A 34 -5.83 -10.70 -0.92
C GLY A 34 -7.25 -11.22 -0.70
N GLY A 35 -8.14 -11.05 -1.67
CA GLY A 35 -9.50 -11.57 -1.63
C GLY A 35 -10.52 -10.63 -0.95
N LYS A 36 -10.11 -9.72 -0.06
CA LYS A 36 -11.06 -8.81 0.62
C LYS A 36 -10.49 -7.46 1.03
N TYR A 37 -9.18 -7.31 1.12
CA TYR A 37 -8.52 -6.10 1.62
C TYR A 37 -8.39 -5.05 0.53
N ARG A 38 -8.15 -3.80 0.96
CA ARG A 38 -7.58 -2.75 0.12
C ARG A 38 -6.13 -2.51 0.54
N ILE A 39 -5.29 -2.00 -0.33
CA ILE A 39 -3.87 -1.74 -0.01
C ILE A 39 -3.75 -0.84 1.24
N ILE A 40 -4.61 0.18 1.36
CA ILE A 40 -4.61 1.13 2.51
C ILE A 40 -4.91 0.46 3.85
N ASP A 41 -5.54 -0.72 3.87
CA ASP A 41 -5.85 -1.44 5.10
C ASP A 41 -4.60 -1.84 5.87
N PHE A 42 -3.49 -2.11 5.16
CA PHE A 42 -2.23 -2.52 5.76
C PHE A 42 -1.61 -1.41 6.62
N PRO A 43 -1.26 -0.23 6.09
CA PRO A 43 -0.69 0.83 6.91
C PRO A 43 -1.66 1.33 8.00
N LEU A 44 -2.98 1.38 7.77
CA LEU A 44 -3.95 1.76 8.79
C LEU A 44 -4.06 0.71 9.90
N SER A 45 -4.09 -0.58 9.56
CA SER A 45 -4.07 -1.66 10.56
C SER A 45 -2.76 -1.70 11.35
N ASN A 46 -1.63 -1.52 10.69
CA ASN A 46 -0.34 -1.42 11.37
C ASN A 46 -0.31 -0.23 12.34
N CYS A 47 -0.85 0.94 11.97
CA CYS A 47 -1.00 2.08 12.88
C CYS A 47 -1.85 1.73 14.10
N ALA A 48 -3.03 1.13 13.90
CA ALA A 48 -3.93 0.74 14.98
C ALA A 48 -3.27 -0.27 15.93
N ASN A 49 -2.66 -1.32 15.38
CA ASN A 49 -1.98 -2.37 16.15
C ASN A 49 -0.74 -1.85 16.88
N SER A 50 -0.05 -0.85 16.34
CA SER A 50 1.09 -0.18 16.99
C SER A 50 0.69 0.88 18.03
N GLY A 51 -0.60 1.06 18.31
CA GLY A 51 -1.12 2.02 19.28
C GLY A 51 -1.04 3.49 18.85
N ILE A 52 -0.90 3.76 17.54
CA ILE A 52 -0.95 5.12 17.00
C ILE A 52 -2.40 5.55 16.93
N LYS A 53 -2.72 6.68 17.54
CA LYS A 53 -4.10 7.16 17.70
C LYS A 53 -4.55 8.11 16.60
N VAL A 54 -3.64 8.91 16.07
CA VAL A 54 -3.95 9.95 15.08
C VAL A 54 -3.24 9.64 13.78
N VAL A 55 -4.01 9.52 12.71
CA VAL A 55 -3.50 9.20 11.37
C VAL A 55 -4.05 10.20 10.36
N GLY A 56 -3.16 10.94 9.71
CA GLY A 56 -3.48 11.76 8.53
C GLY A 56 -3.32 10.94 7.26
N VAL A 57 -4.32 10.92 6.38
CA VAL A 57 -4.24 10.29 5.06
C VAL A 57 -4.24 11.37 3.99
N LEU A 58 -3.07 11.57 3.37
CA LEU A 58 -2.83 12.61 2.37
C LEU A 58 -3.28 12.12 1.00
N THR A 59 -4.43 12.59 0.55
CA THR A 59 -5.06 12.14 -0.71
C THR A 59 -5.02 13.25 -1.75
N GLN A 60 -4.96 12.90 -3.03
CA GLN A 60 -4.94 13.89 -4.10
C GLN A 60 -5.67 13.40 -5.36
N TYR A 61 -5.15 12.36 -6.02
CA TYR A 61 -5.67 11.88 -7.29
C TYR A 61 -6.75 10.81 -7.07
N GLU A 62 -7.92 10.95 -7.78
CA GLU A 62 -9.05 10.00 -7.74
C GLU A 62 -9.42 9.55 -6.30
N SER A 63 -9.46 10.51 -5.38
CA SER A 63 -9.50 10.22 -3.94
C SER A 63 -10.90 10.02 -3.37
N VAL A 64 -11.98 10.28 -4.11
CA VAL A 64 -13.36 10.29 -3.57
C VAL A 64 -13.72 8.96 -2.89
N MET A 65 -13.45 7.83 -3.56
CA MET A 65 -13.75 6.51 -3.01
C MET A 65 -12.82 6.16 -1.84
N LEU A 66 -11.53 6.54 -1.93
CA LEU A 66 -10.58 6.37 -0.83
C LEU A 66 -10.98 7.18 0.40
N ASN A 67 -11.39 8.44 0.21
CA ASN A 67 -11.85 9.32 1.28
C ASN A 67 -13.08 8.74 2.00
N ALA A 68 -14.07 8.27 1.22
CA ALA A 68 -15.27 7.65 1.76
C ALA A 68 -14.94 6.33 2.49
N TYR A 69 -13.98 5.56 1.96
CA TYR A 69 -13.54 4.31 2.57
C TYR A 69 -12.80 4.52 3.89
N ALA A 70 -11.83 5.42 3.93
CA ALA A 70 -11.07 5.73 5.14
C ALA A 70 -11.98 6.29 6.25
N GLY A 71 -12.93 7.14 5.89
CA GLY A 71 -13.90 7.73 6.83
C GLY A 71 -13.18 8.38 8.01
N ALA A 72 -13.69 8.15 9.22
CA ALA A 72 -13.08 8.58 10.48
C ALA A 72 -12.27 7.46 11.17
N GLY A 73 -12.03 6.33 10.50
CA GLY A 73 -11.22 5.24 11.04
C GLY A 73 -11.96 4.14 11.78
N GLN A 74 -13.31 4.05 11.65
CA GLN A 74 -14.14 3.07 12.38
C GLN A 74 -13.66 1.62 12.15
N ARG A 75 -13.29 1.26 10.93
CA ARG A 75 -12.85 -0.10 10.57
C ARG A 75 -11.62 -0.56 11.34
N TRP A 76 -10.77 0.38 11.71
CA TRP A 76 -9.52 0.14 12.44
C TRP A 76 -9.61 0.47 13.93
N GLY A 77 -10.82 0.82 14.44
CA GLY A 77 -11.01 1.22 15.83
C GLY A 77 -10.33 2.55 16.19
N LEU A 78 -10.10 3.42 15.20
CA LEU A 78 -9.43 4.71 15.37
C LEU A 78 -10.41 5.89 15.50
N ASP A 79 -11.70 5.62 15.73
CA ASP A 79 -12.77 6.63 15.86
C ASP A 79 -13.16 6.93 17.32
N THR A 80 -12.29 6.64 18.26
CA THR A 80 -12.52 6.88 19.68
C THR A 80 -12.06 8.28 20.12
N ARG A 81 -12.43 8.69 21.34
CA ARG A 81 -12.04 10.00 21.88
C ARG A 81 -10.51 10.16 21.91
N GLY A 82 -10.00 11.19 21.22
CA GLY A 82 -8.58 11.46 21.12
C GLY A 82 -7.84 10.62 20.08
N SER A 83 -8.58 9.90 19.24
CA SER A 83 -8.04 9.23 18.06
C SER A 83 -8.84 9.62 16.82
N GLY A 84 -8.30 9.33 15.63
CA GLY A 84 -9.01 9.58 14.37
C GLY A 84 -8.16 9.31 13.15
N VAL A 85 -8.84 8.95 12.06
CA VAL A 85 -8.29 9.02 10.70
C VAL A 85 -8.80 10.30 10.07
N TYR A 86 -7.88 11.14 9.64
CA TYR A 86 -8.16 12.43 9.03
C TYR A 86 -7.75 12.39 7.56
N VAL A 87 -8.70 12.53 6.67
CA VAL A 87 -8.42 12.61 5.24
C VAL A 87 -8.04 14.05 4.89
N LEU A 88 -6.86 14.22 4.34
CA LEU A 88 -6.22 15.51 4.07
C LEU A 88 -5.97 15.67 2.56
N PRO A 89 -6.95 16.16 1.79
CA PRO A 89 -6.71 16.56 0.40
C PRO A 89 -5.98 17.89 0.35
N PRO A 90 -5.38 18.26 -0.80
CA PRO A 90 -4.91 19.63 -1.04
C PRO A 90 -6.04 20.61 -0.80
N ARG A 91 -5.73 21.74 -0.18
CA ARG A 91 -6.73 22.76 0.21
C ARG A 91 -6.21 24.16 -0.01
N GLU A 92 -7.10 25.06 -0.35
CA GLU A 92 -6.82 26.48 -0.36
C GLU A 92 -6.72 26.99 1.09
N LYS A 93 -5.70 27.80 1.37
CA LYS A 93 -5.51 28.50 2.64
C LYS A 93 -5.56 30.01 2.39
N ASP A 94 -5.92 30.77 3.42
CA ASP A 94 -5.95 32.25 3.34
C ASP A 94 -4.64 32.82 2.77
N GLY A 95 -4.76 33.60 1.69
CA GLY A 95 -3.65 34.25 1.01
C GLY A 95 -2.80 33.34 0.11
N THR A 96 -3.16 32.07 -0.06
CA THR A 96 -2.49 31.14 -0.98
C THR A 96 -3.45 30.71 -2.07
N LYS A 97 -2.92 30.44 -3.28
CA LYS A 97 -3.68 29.75 -4.34
C LYS A 97 -3.85 28.28 -3.96
N PHE A 98 -4.96 27.68 -4.38
CA PHE A 98 -5.11 26.23 -4.36
C PHE A 98 -3.96 25.60 -5.13
N ASP A 99 -3.18 24.76 -4.47
CA ASP A 99 -2.06 24.07 -5.09
C ASP A 99 -2.08 22.59 -4.73
N VAL A 100 -1.87 21.75 -5.73
CA VAL A 100 -1.73 20.30 -5.56
C VAL A 100 -0.41 19.99 -4.87
N TYR A 101 -0.30 18.87 -4.17
CA TYR A 101 0.96 18.42 -3.60
C TYR A 101 2.00 18.22 -4.70
N GLN A 102 3.11 18.94 -4.63
CA GLN A 102 4.16 18.94 -5.64
C GLN A 102 5.17 17.80 -5.41
N GLY A 103 5.27 17.32 -4.17
CA GLY A 103 6.14 16.22 -3.77
C GLY A 103 5.67 15.58 -2.49
N THR A 104 6.37 14.52 -2.08
CA THR A 104 6.03 13.78 -0.85
C THR A 104 6.25 14.60 0.41
N ALA A 105 7.28 15.44 0.43
CA ALA A 105 7.55 16.37 1.53
C ALA A 105 6.58 17.56 1.52
N ASP A 106 6.23 18.09 0.33
CA ASP A 106 5.24 19.17 0.21
C ASP A 106 3.87 18.76 0.77
N ALA A 107 3.46 17.50 0.58
CA ALA A 107 2.23 17.00 1.17
C ALA A 107 2.21 17.12 2.70
N ILE A 108 3.34 16.91 3.36
CA ILE A 108 3.46 17.12 4.81
C ILE A 108 3.53 18.61 5.13
N THR A 109 4.29 19.38 4.35
CA THR A 109 4.46 20.82 4.52
C THR A 109 3.12 21.55 4.49
N GLN A 110 2.25 21.24 3.55
CA GLN A 110 0.91 21.82 3.47
C GLN A 110 0.00 21.45 4.64
N ASN A 111 0.37 20.46 5.47
CA ASN A 111 -0.38 19.99 6.63
C ASN A 111 0.35 20.16 7.97
N ILE A 112 1.35 21.03 8.05
CA ILE A 112 2.09 21.34 9.29
C ILE A 112 1.12 21.83 10.39
N ASP A 113 0.15 22.67 10.04
CA ASP A 113 -0.88 23.17 10.96
C ASP A 113 -1.73 22.06 11.58
N PHE A 114 -2.07 21.03 10.78
CA PHE A 114 -2.75 19.86 11.28
C PHE A 114 -1.88 19.09 12.29
N ILE A 115 -0.62 18.83 11.96
CA ILE A 115 0.29 18.10 12.84
C ILE A 115 0.54 18.88 14.12
N ASP A 116 0.80 20.19 14.02
CA ASP A 116 1.02 21.08 15.17
C ASP A 116 -0.17 21.11 16.15
N THR A 117 -1.42 20.88 15.67
CA THR A 117 -2.61 20.79 16.52
C THR A 117 -2.53 19.66 17.55
N PHE A 118 -1.80 18.58 17.25
CA PHE A 118 -1.63 17.42 18.13
C PHE A 118 -0.33 17.44 18.92
N ASP A 119 0.58 18.37 18.64
CA ASP A 119 1.88 18.56 19.29
C ASP A 119 2.64 17.24 19.52
N PRO A 120 2.89 16.42 18.47
CA PRO A 120 3.56 15.14 18.62
C PRO A 120 5.08 15.34 18.80
N GLU A 121 5.71 14.45 19.58
CA GLU A 121 7.19 14.37 19.61
C GLU A 121 7.75 13.80 18.30
N HIS A 122 7.06 12.80 17.76
CA HIS A 122 7.49 12.07 16.58
C HIS A 122 6.39 12.00 15.52
N VAL A 123 6.80 12.04 14.26
CA VAL A 123 5.91 11.84 13.12
C VAL A 123 6.39 10.64 12.32
N LEU A 124 5.47 9.69 12.10
CA LEU A 124 5.67 8.54 11.25
C LEU A 124 5.13 8.85 9.85
N ILE A 125 5.99 8.81 8.85
CA ILE A 125 5.62 8.98 7.44
C ILE A 125 5.54 7.60 6.80
N LEU A 126 4.44 7.30 6.12
CA LEU A 126 4.15 6.01 5.50
C LEU A 126 3.78 6.17 4.04
N SER A 127 4.19 5.22 3.21
CA SER A 127 3.60 5.02 1.89
C SER A 127 2.27 4.28 2.03
N GLY A 128 1.24 4.74 1.34
CA GLY A 128 -0.11 4.14 1.36
C GLY A 128 -0.31 3.02 0.34
N ASP A 129 0.74 2.52 -0.29
CA ASP A 129 0.68 1.66 -1.47
C ASP A 129 1.52 0.38 -1.38
N HIS A 130 1.91 -0.03 -0.17
CA HIS A 130 2.68 -1.25 0.08
C HIS A 130 1.90 -2.26 0.92
N ILE A 131 2.22 -3.54 0.72
CA ILE A 131 1.66 -4.67 1.47
C ILE A 131 2.71 -5.22 2.43
N TYR A 132 2.45 -5.13 3.74
CA TYR A 132 3.34 -5.60 4.80
C TYR A 132 2.63 -5.58 6.17
N LYS A 133 3.19 -6.29 7.14
CA LYS A 133 2.80 -6.23 8.56
C LYS A 133 4.00 -5.73 9.35
N MET A 134 3.84 -4.68 10.16
CA MET A 134 4.94 -4.08 10.91
C MET A 134 4.44 -3.40 12.18
N ASP A 135 5.12 -3.68 13.30
CA ASP A 135 4.95 -2.95 14.53
C ASP A 135 5.85 -1.70 14.54
N TYR A 136 5.23 -0.54 14.40
CA TYR A 136 5.96 0.73 14.43
C TYR A 136 6.45 1.12 15.83
N ALA A 137 5.93 0.51 16.90
CA ALA A 137 6.42 0.75 18.24
C ALA A 137 7.86 0.26 18.41
N ASN A 138 8.21 -0.89 17.80
CA ASN A 138 9.59 -1.39 17.77
C ASN A 138 10.54 -0.43 17.04
N MET A 139 10.11 0.13 15.91
CA MET A 139 10.89 1.13 15.19
C MET A 139 11.06 2.42 15.99
N LEU A 140 10.01 2.86 16.71
CA LEU A 140 10.08 4.03 17.58
C LEU A 140 11.02 3.81 18.76
N SER A 141 11.06 2.62 19.33
CA SER A 141 11.99 2.27 20.41
C SER A 141 13.44 2.44 19.95
N LEU A 142 13.78 1.86 18.78
CA LEU A 142 15.11 2.05 18.19
C LEU A 142 15.41 3.53 17.89
N HIS A 143 14.43 4.27 17.40
CA HIS A 143 14.58 5.70 17.12
C HIS A 143 14.99 6.48 18.38
N LYS A 144 14.27 6.25 19.48
CA LYS A 144 14.56 6.88 20.79
C LYS A 144 15.92 6.43 21.34
N GLU A 145 16.21 5.14 21.36
CA GLU A 145 17.46 4.57 21.88
C GLU A 145 18.68 5.07 21.11
N SER A 146 18.57 5.16 19.78
CA SER A 146 19.67 5.64 18.94
C SER A 146 19.88 7.16 19.06
N GLY A 147 18.88 7.93 19.52
CA GLY A 147 18.90 9.39 19.52
C GLY A 147 18.96 9.97 18.10
N ALA A 148 18.44 9.26 17.12
CA ALA A 148 18.41 9.71 15.72
C ALA A 148 17.43 10.86 15.51
N ALA A 149 17.72 11.73 14.54
CA ALA A 149 16.77 12.74 14.07
C ALA A 149 15.76 12.14 13.07
N CYS A 150 16.19 11.08 12.36
CA CYS A 150 15.34 10.29 11.47
C CYS A 150 15.73 8.82 11.56
N THR A 151 14.73 7.93 11.60
CA THR A 151 14.92 6.47 11.43
C THR A 151 14.18 6.04 10.16
N ILE A 152 14.83 5.23 9.34
CA ILE A 152 14.31 4.75 8.05
C ILE A 152 14.18 3.23 8.12
N ALA A 153 12.98 2.71 7.85
CA ALA A 153 12.81 1.27 7.69
C ALA A 153 13.42 0.80 6.35
N VAL A 154 14.20 -0.26 6.44
CA VAL A 154 15.01 -0.77 5.32
C VAL A 154 14.93 -2.29 5.24
N LEU A 155 15.08 -2.81 4.03
CA LEU A 155 15.23 -4.25 3.79
C LEU A 155 16.20 -4.51 2.64
N PRO A 156 16.88 -5.67 2.62
CA PRO A 156 17.70 -6.05 1.49
C PRO A 156 16.81 -6.48 0.31
N VAL A 157 17.08 -5.95 -0.88
CA VAL A 157 16.42 -6.34 -2.14
C VAL A 157 17.43 -6.98 -3.09
N PRO A 158 16.99 -7.76 -4.09
CA PRO A 158 17.88 -8.21 -5.16
C PRO A 158 18.56 -7.01 -5.86
N MET A 159 19.86 -7.09 -6.11
CA MET A 159 20.62 -5.98 -6.74
C MET A 159 20.00 -5.47 -8.04
N LYS A 160 19.41 -6.37 -8.84
CA LYS A 160 18.71 -6.01 -10.10
C LYS A 160 17.50 -5.10 -9.90
N GLU A 161 16.95 -5.05 -8.69
CA GLU A 161 15.78 -4.25 -8.34
C GLU A 161 16.14 -2.99 -7.55
N ALA A 162 17.38 -2.90 -7.05
CA ALA A 162 17.82 -1.83 -6.15
C ALA A 162 17.66 -0.42 -6.78
N SER A 163 17.86 -0.29 -8.10
CA SER A 163 17.68 0.99 -8.81
C SER A 163 16.24 1.55 -8.78
N ARG A 164 15.27 0.77 -8.30
CA ARG A 164 13.86 1.22 -8.18
C ARG A 164 13.58 1.97 -6.87
N PHE A 165 14.49 1.88 -5.90
CA PHE A 165 14.31 2.35 -4.53
C PHE A 165 15.36 3.39 -4.12
N GLY A 166 15.08 4.11 -3.04
CA GLY A 166 16.11 4.82 -2.32
C GLY A 166 17.05 3.81 -1.65
N ILE A 167 18.33 3.89 -1.96
CA ILE A 167 19.35 2.94 -1.49
C ILE A 167 20.25 3.64 -0.48
N MET A 168 20.65 2.92 0.55
CA MET A 168 21.49 3.47 1.59
C MET A 168 22.64 2.55 1.98
N ASN A 169 23.72 3.18 2.45
CA ASN A 169 24.83 2.53 3.10
C ASN A 169 24.82 2.88 4.59
N THR A 170 25.12 1.88 5.43
CA THR A 170 25.19 2.03 6.88
C THR A 170 26.56 1.64 7.40
N ASP A 171 26.95 2.23 8.54
CA ASP A 171 28.06 1.72 9.34
C ASP A 171 27.66 0.45 10.15
N GLU A 172 28.56 -0.04 10.99
CA GLU A 172 28.36 -1.25 11.81
C GLU A 172 27.25 -1.08 12.84
N GLU A 173 27.02 0.13 13.33
CA GLU A 173 25.95 0.49 14.28
C GLU A 173 24.60 0.74 13.60
N GLY A 174 24.55 0.61 12.28
CA GLY A 174 23.34 0.84 11.47
C GLY A 174 23.02 2.32 11.24
N ARG A 175 23.96 3.24 11.51
CA ARG A 175 23.81 4.65 11.14
C ARG A 175 23.91 4.77 9.63
N ILE A 176 22.98 5.50 9.02
CA ILE A 176 22.98 5.78 7.59
C ILE A 176 24.05 6.83 7.31
N VAL A 177 25.01 6.48 6.46
CA VAL A 177 26.13 7.34 6.07
C VAL A 177 26.02 7.88 4.64
N GLU A 178 25.21 7.20 3.81
CA GLU A 178 24.94 7.60 2.42
C GLU A 178 23.51 7.20 2.05
N PHE A 179 22.85 8.03 1.25
CA PHE A 179 21.52 7.78 0.68
C PHE A 179 21.50 8.25 -0.78
N GLU A 180 21.02 7.40 -1.67
CA GLU A 180 20.87 7.69 -3.11
C GLU A 180 19.45 7.33 -3.56
N GLU A 181 18.68 8.30 -4.05
CA GLU A 181 17.33 8.07 -4.55
C GLU A 181 17.38 7.48 -5.97
N LYS A 182 16.96 6.23 -6.12
CA LYS A 182 16.88 5.49 -7.40
C LYS A 182 18.15 5.57 -8.24
N PRO A 183 19.29 5.15 -7.70
CA PRO A 183 20.56 5.24 -8.41
C PRO A 183 20.57 4.31 -9.63
N GLU A 184 21.17 4.76 -10.73
CA GLU A 184 21.38 3.90 -11.92
C GLU A 184 22.33 2.73 -11.61
N HIS A 185 23.33 2.98 -10.77
CA HIS A 185 24.32 1.99 -10.35
C HIS A 185 24.39 1.90 -8.83
N PRO A 186 23.45 1.14 -8.20
CA PRO A 186 23.38 1.05 -6.75
C PRO A 186 24.64 0.40 -6.16
N LYS A 187 25.22 1.02 -5.13
CA LYS A 187 26.40 0.52 -4.39
C LYS A 187 26.01 -0.48 -3.30
N SER A 188 24.75 -0.50 -2.91
CA SER A 188 24.19 -1.36 -1.87
C SER A 188 22.84 -1.90 -2.32
N ASN A 189 22.36 -2.94 -1.67
CA ASN A 189 21.03 -3.48 -1.87
C ASN A 189 20.08 -3.18 -0.71
N LEU A 190 20.47 -2.30 0.21
CA LEU A 190 19.64 -1.92 1.36
C LEU A 190 18.67 -0.82 0.92
N ALA A 191 17.43 -1.23 0.66
CA ALA A 191 16.39 -0.38 0.12
C ALA A 191 15.53 0.27 1.21
N SER A 192 15.15 1.53 1.01
CA SER A 192 14.13 2.22 1.80
C SER A 192 12.76 1.62 1.53
N MET A 193 12.01 1.35 2.58
CA MET A 193 10.59 0.96 2.49
C MET A 193 9.65 2.17 2.32
N GLY A 194 10.17 3.41 2.30
CA GLY A 194 9.32 4.61 2.34
C GLY A 194 8.59 4.79 3.68
N ILE A 195 9.18 4.29 4.74
CA ILE A 195 8.67 4.36 6.12
C ILE A 195 9.71 5.10 6.96
N TYR A 196 9.33 6.25 7.51
CA TYR A 196 10.24 7.13 8.23
C TYR A 196 9.66 7.56 9.57
N ILE A 197 10.45 7.55 10.65
CA ILE A 197 10.14 8.23 11.90
C ILE A 197 11.07 9.43 12.03
N PHE A 198 10.51 10.60 12.22
CA PHE A 198 11.24 11.84 12.45
C PHE A 198 10.89 12.43 13.82
N ASN A 199 11.85 13.08 14.47
CA ASN A 199 11.55 14.07 15.49
C ASN A 199 10.75 15.22 14.82
N TRP A 200 9.54 15.50 15.29
CA TRP A 200 8.68 16.52 14.64
C TRP A 200 9.35 17.88 14.56
N LYS A 201 9.98 18.29 15.63
CA LYS A 201 10.67 19.59 15.67
C LYS A 201 11.75 19.73 14.59
N ASP A 202 12.51 18.68 14.33
CA ASP A 202 13.56 18.67 13.30
C ASP A 202 12.96 18.66 11.90
N LEU A 203 11.98 17.79 11.66
CA LEU A 203 11.31 17.69 10.36
C LEU A 203 10.57 18.99 10.01
N ARG A 204 9.80 19.54 10.96
CA ARG A 204 9.07 20.80 10.78
C ARG A 204 9.98 21.94 10.34
N LYS A 205 11.14 22.09 10.98
CA LYS A 205 12.12 23.12 10.62
C LYS A 205 12.63 22.90 9.19
N GLU A 206 12.93 21.69 8.82
CA GLU A 206 13.45 21.36 7.50
C GLU A 206 12.41 21.57 6.40
N LEU A 207 11.16 21.16 6.62
CA LEU A 207 10.06 21.35 5.68
C LEU A 207 9.84 22.84 5.38
N ILE A 208 9.86 23.71 6.42
CA ILE A 208 9.73 25.15 6.26
C ILE A 208 10.92 25.73 5.49
N ALA A 209 12.12 25.23 5.72
CA ALA A 209 13.31 25.68 4.99
C ALA A 209 13.22 25.27 3.50
N ASP A 210 12.82 24.03 3.22
CA ASP A 210 12.70 23.46 1.88
C ASP A 210 11.69 24.21 1.00
N MET A 211 10.61 24.77 1.59
CA MET A 211 9.61 25.57 0.85
C MET A 211 10.23 26.71 0.04
N ASN A 212 11.37 27.24 0.47
CA ASN A 212 12.02 28.40 -0.12
C ASN A 212 13.25 28.02 -0.95
N VAL A 213 13.53 26.73 -1.13
CA VAL A 213 14.67 26.25 -1.92
C VAL A 213 14.30 26.21 -3.39
N GLU A 214 14.89 27.09 -4.18
CA GLU A 214 14.70 27.10 -5.64
C GLU A 214 15.22 25.79 -6.26
N GLY A 215 14.36 25.13 -7.04
CA GLY A 215 14.69 23.86 -7.70
C GLY A 215 14.50 22.60 -6.83
N SER A 216 14.04 22.74 -5.59
CA SER A 216 13.63 21.59 -4.78
C SER A 216 12.47 20.85 -5.47
N HIS A 217 12.48 19.51 -5.34
CA HIS A 217 11.37 18.65 -5.75
C HIS A 217 10.35 18.50 -4.62
N HIS A 218 10.66 19.04 -3.43
CA HIS A 218 9.87 18.88 -2.22
C HIS A 218 9.58 17.41 -1.90
N ASP A 219 10.60 16.57 -2.01
CA ASP A 219 10.53 15.12 -1.88
C ASP A 219 11.43 14.61 -0.76
N PHE A 220 10.95 13.59 0.00
CA PHE A 220 11.73 13.05 1.11
C PHE A 220 13.07 12.46 0.65
N GLY A 221 13.06 11.66 -0.42
CA GLY A 221 14.26 10.98 -0.90
C GLY A 221 15.25 11.91 -1.60
N LYS A 222 14.74 12.89 -2.36
CA LYS A 222 15.60 13.79 -3.15
C LYS A 222 16.12 14.98 -2.36
N ASP A 223 15.33 15.48 -1.42
CA ASP A 223 15.60 16.76 -0.79
C ASP A 223 15.77 16.63 0.74
N ILE A 224 14.80 16.10 1.46
CA ILE A 224 14.78 16.13 2.93
C ILE A 224 15.83 15.21 3.55
N ILE A 225 15.90 13.94 3.14
CA ILE A 225 16.86 12.97 3.69
C ILE A 225 18.32 13.38 3.37
N PRO A 226 18.66 13.76 2.12
CA PRO A 226 19.96 14.31 1.81
C PRO A 226 20.32 15.56 2.61
N SER A 227 19.36 16.47 2.84
CA SER A 227 19.58 17.66 3.65
C SER A 227 19.91 17.32 5.11
N PHE A 228 19.20 16.36 5.72
CA PHE A 228 19.52 15.87 7.06
C PHE A 228 20.94 15.29 7.15
N LEU A 229 21.36 14.50 6.15
CA LEU A 229 22.71 13.96 6.08
C LEU A 229 23.77 15.07 5.96
N ASN A 230 23.55 16.05 5.06
CA ASN A 230 24.46 17.18 4.83
C ASN A 230 24.61 18.08 6.06
N GLN A 231 23.56 18.19 6.88
CA GLN A 231 23.61 18.89 8.17
C GLN A 231 24.29 18.09 9.28
N GLY A 232 24.77 16.88 9.00
CA GLY A 232 25.41 16.00 9.97
C GLY A 232 24.44 15.41 11.02
N LYS A 233 23.13 15.45 10.77
CA LYS A 233 22.14 14.82 11.66
C LYS A 233 22.33 13.31 11.67
N LYS A 234 22.02 12.68 12.80
CA LYS A 234 22.08 11.22 12.91
C LYS A 234 20.83 10.61 12.25
N LEU A 235 21.03 9.77 11.24
CA LEU A 235 20.00 8.93 10.64
C LEU A 235 20.28 7.48 10.96
N GLN A 236 19.25 6.72 11.32
CA GLN A 236 19.36 5.31 11.75
C GLN A 236 18.57 4.41 10.81
N ALA A 237 19.12 3.28 10.41
CA ALA A 237 18.41 2.24 9.69
C ALA A 237 17.70 1.29 10.68
N TYR A 238 16.41 1.04 10.45
CA TYR A 238 15.65 -0.02 11.09
C TYR A 238 15.53 -1.18 10.11
N LYS A 239 16.25 -2.27 10.35
CA LYS A 239 16.20 -3.46 9.50
C LYS A 239 14.88 -4.18 9.72
N PHE A 240 14.02 -4.16 8.73
CA PHE A 240 12.74 -4.85 8.73
C PHE A 240 12.94 -6.32 8.35
N GLU A 241 12.28 -7.19 9.09
CA GLU A 241 12.19 -8.63 8.81
C GLU A 241 10.73 -9.00 8.61
N GLY A 242 10.39 -9.63 7.49
CA GLY A 242 9.04 -10.02 7.14
C GLY A 242 8.68 -9.75 5.69
N TYR A 243 7.45 -10.08 5.33
CA TYR A 243 6.94 -9.84 3.99
C TYR A 243 6.73 -8.35 3.73
N TRP A 244 7.28 -7.87 2.63
CA TRP A 244 7.03 -6.53 2.10
C TRP A 244 7.01 -6.55 0.57
N LYS A 245 6.01 -5.89 -0.02
CA LYS A 245 5.90 -5.76 -1.49
C LYS A 245 5.31 -4.42 -1.90
N ASP A 246 6.01 -3.71 -2.80
CA ASP A 246 5.45 -2.59 -3.58
C ASP A 246 4.59 -3.17 -4.70
N VAL A 247 3.28 -3.02 -4.58
CA VAL A 247 2.29 -3.50 -5.56
C VAL A 247 1.97 -2.40 -6.60
N GLY A 248 3.00 -1.75 -7.10
CA GLY A 248 2.89 -0.62 -8.02
C GLY A 248 2.69 -0.96 -9.50
N THR A 249 2.75 -2.23 -9.89
CA THR A 249 2.56 -2.70 -11.27
C THR A 249 1.56 -3.86 -11.29
N ILE A 250 1.01 -4.18 -12.46
CA ILE A 250 0.08 -5.31 -12.62
C ILE A 250 0.75 -6.62 -12.20
N ASP A 251 2.00 -6.84 -12.63
CA ASP A 251 2.74 -8.06 -12.29
C ASP A 251 2.97 -8.15 -10.77
N SER A 252 3.46 -7.08 -10.13
CA SER A 252 3.70 -7.09 -8.68
C SER A 252 2.43 -7.25 -7.85
N LEU A 253 1.29 -6.70 -8.31
CA LEU A 253 -0.01 -6.90 -7.67
C LEU A 253 -0.50 -8.35 -7.85
N TRP A 254 -0.35 -8.92 -9.03
CA TRP A 254 -0.69 -10.32 -9.27
C TRP A 254 0.18 -11.26 -8.45
N GLU A 255 1.50 -11.08 -8.49
CA GLU A 255 2.46 -11.87 -7.71
C GLU A 255 2.15 -11.83 -6.21
N ALA A 256 1.89 -10.63 -5.66
CA ALA A 256 1.55 -10.49 -4.24
C ALA A 256 0.29 -11.27 -3.86
N ASN A 257 -0.71 -11.37 -4.75
CA ASN A 257 -1.87 -12.22 -4.53
C ASN A 257 -1.53 -13.72 -4.63
N MET A 258 -0.65 -14.11 -5.55
CA MET A 258 -0.21 -15.50 -5.70
C MET A 258 0.68 -15.94 -4.53
N ASP A 259 1.50 -15.05 -3.96
CA ASP A 259 2.31 -15.31 -2.77
C ASP A 259 1.46 -15.82 -1.60
N LEU A 260 0.21 -15.35 -1.45
CA LEU A 260 -0.72 -15.80 -0.42
C LEU A 260 -1.08 -17.31 -0.57
N LEU A 261 -1.01 -17.85 -1.77
CA LEU A 261 -1.38 -19.23 -2.07
C LEU A 261 -0.20 -20.20 -1.92
N THR A 262 0.99 -19.69 -1.62
CA THR A 262 2.19 -20.52 -1.42
C THR A 262 2.20 -21.15 -0.03
N LYS A 263 2.88 -22.29 0.11
CA LYS A 263 3.03 -22.98 1.42
C LYS A 263 3.83 -22.15 2.44
N SER A 264 4.70 -21.28 1.97
CA SER A 264 5.53 -20.39 2.78
C SER A 264 4.91 -19.01 2.95
N ASN A 265 3.59 -18.89 2.98
CA ASN A 265 2.88 -17.62 3.09
C ASN A 265 3.42 -16.74 4.25
N GLU A 266 4.46 -15.95 3.95
CA GLU A 266 5.14 -15.10 4.93
C GLU A 266 4.27 -13.93 5.39
N LEU A 267 3.31 -13.49 4.56
CA LEU A 267 2.41 -12.41 4.93
C LEU A 267 1.41 -12.82 6.02
N ASN A 268 1.01 -14.08 6.07
CA ASN A 268 0.06 -14.67 7.01
C ASN A 268 -1.08 -13.74 7.43
N LEU A 269 -2.12 -13.64 6.61
CA LEU A 269 -3.29 -12.79 6.89
C LEU A 269 -4.25 -13.40 7.95
N ASP A 270 -4.03 -14.64 8.35
CA ASP A 270 -4.79 -15.35 9.40
C ASP A 270 -4.10 -15.29 10.79
N ASP A 271 -3.26 -14.29 10.99
CA ASP A 271 -2.55 -14.07 12.25
C ASP A 271 -3.46 -13.36 13.27
N PRO A 272 -3.85 -14.01 14.37
CA PRO A 272 -4.73 -13.40 15.38
C PRO A 272 -4.06 -12.29 16.17
N GLU A 273 -2.72 -12.32 16.32
CA GLU A 273 -1.95 -11.35 17.09
C GLU A 273 -1.71 -10.05 16.32
N TRP A 274 -1.69 -10.11 14.97
CA TRP A 274 -1.49 -8.95 14.09
C TRP A 274 -2.52 -8.93 12.98
N LYS A 275 -3.74 -8.60 13.32
CA LYS A 275 -4.87 -8.59 12.40
C LYS A 275 -4.82 -7.40 11.44
N ILE A 276 -5.04 -7.67 10.15
CA ILE A 276 -5.33 -6.63 9.16
C ILE A 276 -6.85 -6.43 9.12
N TYR A 277 -7.31 -5.23 9.51
CA TYR A 277 -8.71 -4.85 9.51
C TYR A 277 -9.12 -4.36 8.13
N THR A 278 -10.36 -4.62 7.74
CA THR A 278 -10.95 -4.21 6.46
C THR A 278 -12.46 -4.04 6.60
N GLU A 279 -13.14 -3.65 5.53
CA GLU A 279 -14.58 -3.62 5.50
C GLU A 279 -15.18 -5.03 5.55
N ASP A 280 -16.31 -5.15 6.23
CA ASP A 280 -17.16 -6.34 6.18
C ASP A 280 -18.34 -6.06 5.25
N ILE A 281 -18.42 -6.82 4.14
CA ILE A 281 -19.45 -6.66 3.13
C ILE A 281 -20.57 -7.65 3.46
N PRO A 282 -21.80 -7.18 3.75
CA PRO A 282 -22.90 -8.06 4.13
C PRO A 282 -23.42 -8.85 2.92
N THR A 283 -22.82 -10.00 2.66
CA THR A 283 -23.24 -10.94 1.60
C THR A 283 -23.40 -12.35 2.16
N LEU A 284 -23.96 -13.26 1.37
CA LEU A 284 -24.03 -14.66 1.72
C LEU A 284 -22.63 -15.29 1.69
N PRO A 285 -22.41 -16.41 2.41
CA PRO A 285 -21.19 -17.20 2.23
C PRO A 285 -20.99 -17.58 0.76
N HIS A 286 -19.76 -17.89 0.38
CA HIS A 286 -19.50 -18.43 -0.97
C HIS A 286 -20.17 -19.81 -1.13
N TYR A 287 -20.57 -20.13 -2.35
CA TYR A 287 -21.22 -21.39 -2.70
C TYR A 287 -20.46 -22.08 -3.83
N VAL A 288 -20.06 -23.32 -3.60
CA VAL A 288 -19.49 -24.21 -4.63
C VAL A 288 -20.55 -25.25 -4.99
N SER A 289 -20.98 -25.25 -6.27
CA SER A 289 -22.00 -26.16 -6.76
C SER A 289 -21.45 -27.59 -6.94
N PRO A 290 -22.31 -28.60 -7.09
CA PRO A 290 -21.87 -29.96 -7.37
C PRO A 290 -21.04 -30.11 -8.67
N THR A 291 -21.15 -29.17 -9.60
CA THR A 291 -20.36 -29.17 -10.85
C THR A 291 -19.08 -28.34 -10.73
N GLY A 292 -18.94 -27.56 -9.65
CA GLY A 292 -17.79 -26.71 -9.40
C GLY A 292 -16.66 -27.45 -8.69
N SER A 293 -15.43 -27.06 -8.98
CA SER A 293 -14.26 -27.52 -8.23
C SER A 293 -13.37 -26.34 -7.85
N VAL A 294 -12.74 -26.41 -6.67
CA VAL A 294 -11.85 -25.38 -6.15
C VAL A 294 -10.59 -26.06 -5.62
N LYS A 295 -9.42 -25.54 -6.03
CA LYS A 295 -8.14 -26.05 -5.57
C LYS A 295 -7.15 -24.91 -5.33
N ASN A 296 -6.64 -24.81 -4.10
CA ASN A 296 -5.67 -23.79 -3.66
C ASN A 296 -6.10 -22.34 -3.99
N CYS A 297 -7.22 -21.89 -3.44
CA CYS A 297 -7.82 -20.58 -3.73
C CYS A 297 -8.20 -19.83 -2.45
N TYR A 298 -8.08 -18.50 -2.47
CA TYR A 298 -8.84 -17.64 -1.58
C TYR A 298 -10.14 -17.22 -2.27
N ILE A 299 -11.27 -17.45 -1.61
CA ILE A 299 -12.60 -17.13 -2.14
C ILE A 299 -13.39 -16.37 -1.09
N ASN A 300 -13.78 -15.15 -1.43
CA ASN A 300 -14.54 -14.31 -0.53
C ASN A 300 -16.05 -14.62 -0.61
N GLN A 301 -16.78 -14.08 0.36
CA GLN A 301 -18.22 -14.23 0.49
C GLN A 301 -19.00 -13.70 -0.74
N GLY A 302 -20.18 -14.26 -0.96
CA GLY A 302 -21.01 -13.94 -2.13
C GLY A 302 -20.55 -14.58 -3.44
N ALA A 303 -19.41 -15.28 -3.47
CA ALA A 303 -18.95 -15.95 -4.68
C ALA A 303 -19.78 -17.21 -4.99
N ILE A 304 -20.08 -17.44 -6.27
CA ILE A 304 -20.82 -18.61 -6.76
C ILE A 304 -19.95 -19.34 -7.78
N ILE A 305 -19.51 -20.55 -7.45
CA ILE A 305 -18.60 -21.33 -8.25
C ILE A 305 -19.31 -22.58 -8.80
N LYS A 306 -19.52 -22.63 -10.12
CA LYS A 306 -20.10 -23.75 -10.84
C LYS A 306 -19.10 -24.40 -11.81
N GLY A 307 -17.98 -23.70 -12.10
CA GLY A 307 -16.87 -24.16 -12.93
C GLY A 307 -15.65 -24.55 -12.11
N ASN A 308 -14.49 -24.63 -12.74
CA ASN A 308 -13.23 -25.04 -12.13
C ASN A 308 -12.36 -23.82 -11.81
N VAL A 309 -11.88 -23.73 -10.58
CA VAL A 309 -11.02 -22.63 -10.12
C VAL A 309 -9.79 -23.21 -9.44
N GLU A 310 -8.60 -22.88 -9.93
CA GLU A 310 -7.33 -23.33 -9.37
C GLU A 310 -6.35 -22.17 -9.19
N GLY A 311 -5.61 -22.17 -8.07
CA GLY A 311 -4.52 -21.23 -7.81
C GLY A 311 -4.91 -19.76 -7.96
N SER A 312 -6.10 -19.38 -7.50
CA SER A 312 -6.69 -18.07 -7.80
C SER A 312 -7.24 -17.36 -6.56
N VAL A 313 -7.36 -16.04 -6.65
CA VAL A 313 -7.92 -15.18 -5.60
C VAL A 313 -9.20 -14.53 -6.12
N LEU A 314 -10.34 -14.84 -5.50
CA LEU A 314 -11.66 -14.34 -5.87
C LEU A 314 -12.21 -13.43 -4.78
N LEU A 315 -12.51 -12.19 -5.17
CA LEU A 315 -13.14 -11.23 -4.27
C LEU A 315 -14.65 -11.47 -4.15
N HIS A 316 -15.35 -10.61 -3.46
CA HIS A 316 -16.77 -10.79 -3.16
C HIS A 316 -17.67 -10.74 -4.42
N ASN A 317 -18.77 -11.51 -4.39
CA ASN A 317 -19.78 -11.54 -5.44
C ASN A 317 -19.26 -11.98 -6.83
N VAL A 318 -18.16 -12.72 -6.90
CA VAL A 318 -17.65 -13.29 -8.14
C VAL A 318 -18.53 -14.48 -8.55
N THR A 319 -18.84 -14.59 -9.84
CA THR A 319 -19.54 -15.75 -10.40
C THR A 319 -18.66 -16.45 -11.42
N VAL A 320 -18.51 -17.76 -11.28
CA VAL A 320 -17.85 -18.64 -12.26
C VAL A 320 -18.86 -19.68 -12.71
N ASP A 321 -19.35 -19.56 -13.95
CA ASP A 321 -20.42 -20.40 -14.47
C ASP A 321 -19.90 -21.81 -14.87
N LYS A 322 -20.86 -22.68 -15.21
CA LYS A 322 -20.60 -24.09 -15.54
C LYS A 322 -19.56 -24.23 -16.65
N ASP A 323 -18.70 -25.24 -16.54
CA ASP A 323 -17.63 -25.57 -17.50
C ASP A 323 -16.60 -24.43 -17.73
N ALA A 324 -16.69 -23.32 -17.00
CA ALA A 324 -15.66 -22.28 -17.02
C ALA A 324 -14.40 -22.74 -16.26
N VAL A 325 -13.25 -22.23 -16.69
CA VAL A 325 -11.93 -22.52 -16.10
C VAL A 325 -11.26 -21.20 -15.69
N VAL A 326 -10.81 -21.13 -14.45
CA VAL A 326 -10.08 -19.97 -13.90
C VAL A 326 -8.81 -20.49 -13.24
N GLU A 327 -7.65 -20.09 -13.75
CA GLU A 327 -6.35 -20.54 -13.25
C GLU A 327 -5.39 -19.36 -13.07
N GLN A 328 -4.74 -19.30 -11.90
CA GLN A 328 -3.76 -18.28 -11.56
C GLN A 328 -4.26 -16.84 -11.81
N ALA A 329 -5.52 -16.59 -11.45
CA ALA A 329 -6.18 -15.31 -11.71
C ALA A 329 -6.60 -14.60 -10.41
N VAL A 330 -6.68 -13.27 -10.50
CA VAL A 330 -7.28 -12.42 -9.47
C VAL A 330 -8.56 -11.83 -10.04
N LEU A 331 -9.71 -12.25 -9.50
CA LEU A 331 -11.01 -11.75 -9.93
C LEU A 331 -11.51 -10.72 -8.91
N MET A 332 -11.58 -9.46 -9.35
CA MET A 332 -12.03 -8.33 -8.54
C MET A 332 -13.54 -8.41 -8.26
N PRO A 333 -14.11 -7.57 -7.37
CA PRO A 333 -15.52 -7.67 -6.99
C PRO A 333 -16.51 -7.73 -8.14
N GLY A 334 -17.50 -8.62 -8.05
CA GLY A 334 -18.59 -8.70 -9.01
C GLY A 334 -18.23 -9.18 -10.41
N VAL A 335 -17.03 -9.71 -10.61
CA VAL A 335 -16.64 -10.32 -11.89
C VAL A 335 -17.52 -11.52 -12.19
N SER A 336 -17.94 -11.64 -13.45
CA SER A 336 -18.74 -12.77 -13.95
C SER A 336 -18.01 -13.47 -15.09
N VAL A 337 -17.67 -14.75 -14.88
CA VAL A 337 -17.06 -15.62 -15.90
C VAL A 337 -18.14 -16.52 -16.45
N GLY A 338 -18.49 -16.35 -17.72
CA GLY A 338 -19.56 -17.04 -18.41
C GLY A 338 -19.26 -18.53 -18.66
N GLU A 339 -20.32 -19.28 -19.02
CA GLU A 339 -20.25 -20.73 -19.24
C GLU A 339 -19.18 -21.09 -20.28
N GLY A 340 -18.30 -22.04 -19.92
CA GLY A 340 -17.21 -22.52 -20.78
C GLY A 340 -16.12 -21.48 -21.09
N ALA A 341 -16.14 -20.31 -20.47
CA ALA A 341 -15.08 -19.32 -20.63
C ALA A 341 -13.80 -19.74 -19.89
N LYS A 342 -12.66 -19.24 -20.34
CA LYS A 342 -11.34 -19.58 -19.77
C LYS A 342 -10.58 -18.32 -19.40
N VAL A 343 -10.04 -18.29 -18.19
CA VAL A 343 -9.26 -17.18 -17.65
C VAL A 343 -7.95 -17.71 -17.08
N TYR A 344 -6.84 -17.24 -17.63
CA TYR A 344 -5.51 -17.67 -17.25
C TYR A 344 -4.62 -16.48 -16.95
N ARG A 345 -3.83 -16.54 -15.86
CA ARG A 345 -2.79 -15.57 -15.49
C ARG A 345 -3.25 -14.13 -15.72
N ALA A 346 -4.34 -13.74 -15.06
CA ALA A 346 -4.99 -12.46 -15.30
C ALA A 346 -5.40 -11.75 -14.00
N ILE A 347 -5.49 -10.42 -14.08
CA ILE A 347 -6.28 -9.60 -13.15
C ILE A 347 -7.49 -9.11 -13.90
N VAL A 348 -8.68 -9.44 -13.41
CA VAL A 348 -9.95 -9.01 -13.99
C VAL A 348 -10.57 -7.95 -13.08
N ALA A 349 -10.77 -6.73 -13.62
CA ALA A 349 -11.24 -5.58 -12.86
C ALA A 349 -12.71 -5.71 -12.43
N ASP A 350 -13.11 -4.84 -11.50
CA ASP A 350 -14.44 -4.82 -10.86
C ASP A 350 -15.58 -4.88 -11.87
N GLY A 351 -16.54 -5.78 -11.64
CA GLY A 351 -17.78 -5.88 -12.41
C GLY A 351 -17.60 -6.30 -13.87
N VAL A 352 -16.41 -6.67 -14.31
CA VAL A 352 -16.16 -7.11 -15.68
C VAL A 352 -16.89 -8.42 -15.96
N LYS A 353 -17.47 -8.51 -17.14
CA LYS A 353 -18.14 -9.70 -17.66
C LYS A 353 -17.29 -10.35 -18.75
N ILE A 354 -17.02 -11.62 -18.60
CA ILE A 354 -16.38 -12.49 -19.60
C ILE A 354 -17.47 -13.37 -20.18
N ASP A 355 -17.75 -13.19 -21.47
CA ASP A 355 -18.86 -13.86 -22.14
C ASP A 355 -18.65 -15.37 -22.25
N PRO A 356 -19.73 -16.16 -22.38
CA PRO A 356 -19.61 -17.62 -22.52
C PRO A 356 -18.67 -18.04 -23.65
N GLY A 357 -17.74 -18.94 -23.33
CA GLY A 357 -16.73 -19.46 -24.26
C GLY A 357 -15.64 -18.48 -24.69
N ALA A 358 -15.55 -17.29 -24.07
CA ALA A 358 -14.43 -16.37 -24.28
C ALA A 358 -13.16 -16.88 -23.60
N VAL A 359 -11.99 -16.50 -24.11
CA VAL A 359 -10.68 -16.88 -23.55
C VAL A 359 -9.89 -15.62 -23.21
N VAL A 360 -9.34 -15.58 -22.01
CA VAL A 360 -8.56 -14.46 -21.49
C VAL A 360 -7.22 -14.99 -20.99
N GLY A 361 -6.13 -14.37 -21.43
CA GLY A 361 -4.78 -14.76 -21.08
C GLY A 361 -4.38 -16.11 -21.66
N SER A 362 -3.25 -16.64 -21.21
CA SER A 362 -2.74 -17.98 -21.61
C SER A 362 -1.99 -18.59 -20.42
N PRO A 363 -2.10 -19.91 -20.22
CA PRO A 363 -1.34 -20.59 -19.15
C PRO A 363 0.18 -20.42 -19.28
N ASP A 364 0.67 -20.32 -20.51
CA ASP A 364 2.10 -20.27 -20.84
C ASP A 364 2.62 -18.83 -21.02
N SER A 365 1.76 -17.81 -20.85
CA SER A 365 2.19 -16.40 -20.98
C SER A 365 3.08 -15.98 -19.81
N GLU A 366 4.17 -15.28 -20.09
CA GLU A 366 4.96 -14.59 -19.07
C GLU A 366 4.25 -13.32 -18.60
N GLU A 367 3.50 -12.64 -19.46
CA GLU A 367 2.76 -11.43 -19.18
C GLU A 367 1.44 -11.73 -18.45
N ILE A 368 1.11 -10.90 -17.47
CA ILE A 368 -0.18 -10.96 -16.76
C ILE A 368 -1.20 -10.08 -17.50
N ALA A 369 -2.31 -10.70 -17.90
CA ALA A 369 -3.37 -9.99 -18.60
C ALA A 369 -4.18 -9.10 -17.64
N LEU A 370 -4.30 -7.80 -17.93
CA LEU A 370 -5.26 -6.93 -17.26
C LEU A 370 -6.53 -6.80 -18.09
N ILE A 371 -7.65 -7.19 -17.53
CA ILE A 371 -8.96 -7.13 -18.18
C ILE A 371 -9.83 -6.11 -17.44
N SER A 372 -10.08 -4.97 -18.09
CA SER A 372 -10.86 -3.86 -17.52
C SER A 372 -12.18 -3.60 -18.25
N LYS A 373 -12.49 -4.38 -19.28
CA LYS A 373 -13.71 -4.28 -20.08
C LYS A 373 -14.30 -5.65 -20.35
N ARG A 374 -15.60 -5.67 -20.69
CA ARG A 374 -16.27 -6.89 -21.12
C ARG A 374 -15.51 -7.56 -22.26
N VAL A 375 -15.27 -8.86 -22.14
CA VAL A 375 -14.64 -9.68 -23.19
C VAL A 375 -15.71 -10.50 -23.88
N LYS A 376 -15.78 -10.41 -25.19
CA LYS A 376 -16.71 -11.19 -26.02
C LYS A 376 -16.03 -12.42 -26.59
N LYS A 377 -16.84 -13.44 -26.92
CA LYS A 377 -16.33 -14.64 -27.59
C LYS A 377 -15.71 -14.25 -28.94
N GLY A 378 -14.43 -14.62 -29.12
CA GLY A 378 -13.69 -14.36 -30.37
C GLY A 378 -12.94 -13.02 -30.43
N GLU A 379 -12.93 -12.25 -29.32
CA GLU A 379 -12.04 -11.09 -29.13
C GLU A 379 -10.74 -11.50 -28.48
#